data_d8178866b76eaf77ea96c673deb52ca0
#
_entry.id   d8178866b76eaf77ea96c673deb52ca0
#
_cell.length_a   1.000
_cell.length_b   1.000
_cell.length_c   1.000
_cell.angle_alpha   90.00
_cell.angle_beta   90.00
_cell.angle_gamma   90.00
#
_symmetry.space_group_name_H-M   'P 1'
#
loop_
_entity.id
_entity.type
_entity.pdbx_description
1 polymer ?
#
loop_
_entity_poly.entity_id
_entity_poly.type
_entity_poly.pdbx_seq_one_letter_code
_entity_poly.pdbx_strand_id
1 'polypeptide(L)'
;MTQDEQICSLALTRIPGLGPTGAFRLVSSLGSATRVFEHRKELSQLVPGVSEKIITALNNSEAFRRAEQELTFCEKNHIRCLTLNDEGYPGRLRECDDAPLALFYRGNADLNALHVINMVGTRHATPYGQDICTRFLADLSVLCPNTLIVSGLAYGIDIHAHRAALQNHFKTIGVLAHGLDRIYPAEHRKTAISMLEQGGLLTEFTSGTNPDRQNFVKRNRIVAGMSDATVVIESAAKGGALITAELAESYHRDCFAFPGRCNDEYSIGCNNLIRKNQAVLITSAEDLVKAMGWESSPKTEKTVQRELFPDLSEEEERIVKRLGKMPEGLQINTLVIDTNIPVNRMSALLFELEMKGVIRALAGGVYRLIM
;
A
#
# COMPACT_ATOMS: atom_id res chain seq x y z
N MET A 1 -27.78 -5.75 2.95
CA MET A 1 -27.52 -7.22 2.92
C MET A 1 -28.02 -7.84 4.21
N THR A 2 -28.44 -9.12 4.20
CA THR A 2 -28.95 -9.79 5.40
C THR A 2 -27.78 -10.29 6.26
N GLN A 3 -27.98 -10.34 7.58
CA GLN A 3 -27.01 -10.89 8.53
C GLN A 3 -26.67 -12.37 8.21
N ASP A 4 -27.64 -13.11 7.68
CA ASP A 4 -27.48 -14.50 7.28
C ASP A 4 -26.43 -14.67 6.17
N GLU A 5 -26.39 -13.76 5.17
CA GLU A 5 -25.39 -13.82 4.10
C GLU A 5 -23.98 -13.54 4.62
N GLN A 6 -23.84 -12.63 5.59
CA GLN A 6 -22.54 -12.38 6.24
C GLN A 6 -22.07 -13.60 7.02
N ILE A 7 -22.96 -14.23 7.80
CA ILE A 7 -22.66 -15.45 8.55
C ILE A 7 -22.25 -16.58 7.59
N CYS A 8 -23.03 -16.82 6.53
CA CYS A 8 -22.73 -17.84 5.54
C CYS A 8 -21.41 -17.57 4.82
N SER A 9 -21.13 -16.33 4.39
CA SER A 9 -19.89 -15.95 3.74
C SER A 9 -18.69 -16.22 4.65
N LEU A 10 -18.76 -15.83 5.92
CA LEU A 10 -17.71 -16.08 6.91
C LEU A 10 -17.54 -17.58 7.20
N ALA A 11 -18.64 -18.32 7.34
CA ALA A 11 -18.61 -19.76 7.56
C ALA A 11 -17.91 -20.49 6.40
N LEU A 12 -18.19 -20.10 5.14
CA LEU A 12 -17.52 -20.70 3.98
C LEU A 12 -16.00 -20.52 4.00
N THR A 13 -15.48 -19.38 4.48
CA THR A 13 -14.04 -19.16 4.58
C THR A 13 -13.34 -20.11 5.56
N ARG A 14 -14.12 -20.79 6.40
CA ARG A 14 -13.61 -21.68 7.46
C ARG A 14 -13.86 -23.17 7.18
N ILE A 15 -14.39 -23.48 6.01
CA ILE A 15 -14.63 -24.88 5.62
C ILE A 15 -13.29 -25.57 5.31
N PRO A 16 -12.95 -26.65 6.01
CA PRO A 16 -11.71 -27.39 5.77
C PRO A 16 -11.61 -27.89 4.32
N GLY A 17 -10.49 -27.62 3.68
CA GLY A 17 -10.23 -28.03 2.30
C GLY A 17 -10.84 -27.11 1.23
N LEU A 18 -11.62 -26.11 1.62
CA LEU A 18 -12.16 -25.09 0.72
C LEU A 18 -11.24 -23.85 0.77
N GLY A 19 -10.40 -23.68 -0.23
CA GLY A 19 -9.56 -22.48 -0.36
C GLY A 19 -10.35 -21.27 -0.92
N PRO A 20 -9.74 -20.05 -0.94
CA PRO A 20 -10.40 -18.83 -1.41
C PRO A 20 -11.02 -18.98 -2.81
N THR A 21 -10.26 -19.48 -3.78
CA THR A 21 -10.74 -19.70 -5.16
C THR A 21 -11.93 -20.66 -5.23
N GLY A 22 -11.88 -21.75 -4.45
CA GLY A 22 -12.99 -22.70 -4.38
C GLY A 22 -14.24 -22.08 -3.77
N ALA A 23 -14.09 -21.34 -2.69
CA ALA A 23 -15.19 -20.64 -2.03
C ALA A 23 -15.79 -19.55 -2.95
N PHE A 24 -14.95 -18.74 -3.60
CA PHE A 24 -15.38 -17.75 -4.59
C PHE A 24 -16.16 -18.40 -5.73
N ARG A 25 -15.66 -19.52 -6.29
CA ARG A 25 -16.34 -20.25 -7.37
C ARG A 25 -17.73 -20.77 -6.95
N LEU A 26 -17.87 -21.30 -5.73
CA LEU A 26 -19.18 -21.74 -5.21
C LEU A 26 -20.17 -20.59 -5.13
N VAL A 27 -19.76 -19.46 -4.55
CA VAL A 27 -20.61 -18.28 -4.42
C VAL A 27 -20.96 -17.67 -5.78
N SER A 28 -19.99 -17.57 -6.69
CA SER A 28 -20.22 -17.05 -8.04
C SER A 28 -21.17 -17.93 -8.86
N SER A 29 -21.10 -19.27 -8.70
CA SER A 29 -21.99 -20.21 -9.42
C SER A 29 -23.41 -20.18 -8.91
N LEU A 30 -23.64 -19.95 -7.61
CA LEU A 30 -24.95 -20.01 -6.97
C LEU A 30 -25.53 -18.63 -6.63
N GLY A 31 -24.72 -17.57 -6.76
CA GLY A 31 -25.10 -16.18 -6.56
C GLY A 31 -24.99 -15.67 -5.12
N SER A 32 -24.93 -16.56 -4.09
CA SER A 32 -24.73 -16.16 -2.70
C SER A 32 -24.20 -17.30 -1.84
N ALA A 33 -23.54 -16.95 -0.71
CA ALA A 33 -23.07 -17.93 0.26
C ALA A 33 -24.23 -18.67 0.95
N THR A 34 -25.32 -18.00 1.20
CA THR A 34 -26.55 -18.60 1.75
C THR A 34 -27.03 -19.73 0.85
N ARG A 35 -27.13 -19.49 -0.46
CA ARG A 35 -27.52 -20.53 -1.43
C ARG A 35 -26.57 -21.71 -1.47
N VAL A 36 -25.28 -21.52 -1.26
CA VAL A 36 -24.31 -22.63 -1.17
C VAL A 36 -24.68 -23.57 -0.03
N PHE A 37 -25.08 -23.04 1.13
CA PHE A 37 -25.49 -23.88 2.26
C PHE A 37 -26.90 -24.48 2.08
N GLU A 38 -27.83 -23.77 1.48
CA GLU A 38 -29.17 -24.27 1.16
C GLU A 38 -29.12 -25.49 0.22
N HIS A 39 -28.34 -25.37 -0.85
CA HIS A 39 -28.20 -26.40 -1.88
C HIS A 39 -27.03 -27.37 -1.66
N ARG A 40 -26.46 -27.43 -0.42
CA ARG A 40 -25.23 -28.20 -0.14
C ARG A 40 -25.31 -29.70 -0.53
N LYS A 41 -26.51 -30.30 -0.52
CA LYS A 41 -26.71 -31.70 -0.91
C LYS A 41 -26.67 -31.92 -2.43
N GLU A 42 -26.91 -30.88 -3.22
CA GLU A 42 -27.01 -30.91 -4.66
C GLU A 42 -25.76 -30.29 -5.33
N LEU A 43 -24.79 -29.85 -4.54
CA LEU A 43 -23.60 -29.11 -5.05
C LEU A 43 -22.81 -29.88 -6.10
N SER A 44 -22.72 -31.22 -5.99
CA SER A 44 -22.02 -32.02 -6.99
C SER A 44 -22.68 -31.98 -8.38
N GLN A 45 -23.99 -31.71 -8.42
CA GLN A 45 -24.76 -31.60 -9.66
C GLN A 45 -24.73 -30.14 -10.18
N LEU A 46 -24.76 -29.16 -9.28
CA LEU A 46 -24.84 -27.73 -9.61
C LEU A 46 -23.47 -27.12 -9.97
N VAL A 47 -22.41 -27.57 -9.33
CA VAL A 47 -21.06 -27.03 -9.54
C VAL A 47 -20.08 -28.16 -9.85
N PRO A 48 -19.63 -28.32 -11.09
CA PRO A 48 -18.71 -29.39 -11.48
C PRO A 48 -17.40 -29.35 -10.68
N GLY A 49 -16.93 -30.51 -10.23
CA GLY A 49 -15.64 -30.65 -9.55
C GLY A 49 -15.67 -30.40 -8.02
N VAL A 50 -16.83 -30.22 -7.41
CA VAL A 50 -16.97 -30.18 -5.96
C VAL A 50 -16.88 -31.60 -5.41
N SER A 51 -15.93 -31.84 -4.49
CA SER A 51 -15.73 -33.16 -3.89
C SER A 51 -16.71 -33.42 -2.74
N GLU A 52 -17.07 -34.71 -2.53
CA GLU A 52 -17.86 -35.16 -1.40
C GLU A 52 -17.28 -34.73 -0.03
N LYS A 53 -15.96 -34.62 0.07
CA LYS A 53 -15.29 -34.10 1.28
C LYS A 53 -15.69 -32.66 1.60
N ILE A 54 -15.81 -31.81 0.59
CA ILE A 54 -16.26 -30.42 0.78
C ILE A 54 -17.73 -30.39 1.16
N ILE A 55 -18.58 -31.19 0.49
CA ILE A 55 -20.01 -31.28 0.82
C ILE A 55 -20.23 -31.70 2.27
N THR A 56 -19.50 -32.70 2.73
CA THR A 56 -19.53 -33.14 4.12
C THR A 56 -19.04 -32.05 5.08
N ALA A 57 -17.95 -31.34 4.71
CA ALA A 57 -17.39 -30.28 5.52
C ALA A 57 -18.30 -29.06 5.66
N LEU A 58 -19.22 -28.81 4.73
CA LEU A 58 -20.23 -27.74 4.82
C LEU A 58 -21.20 -27.92 5.98
N ASN A 59 -21.30 -29.10 6.61
CA ASN A 59 -22.12 -29.30 7.82
C ASN A 59 -21.38 -28.92 9.12
N ASN A 60 -20.27 -28.18 9.04
CA ASN A 60 -19.46 -27.78 10.18
C ASN A 60 -20.14 -26.67 11.00
N SER A 61 -20.80 -27.02 12.11
CA SER A 61 -21.44 -26.04 13.00
C SER A 61 -20.44 -25.08 13.69
N GLU A 62 -19.19 -25.50 13.89
CA GLU A 62 -18.13 -24.65 14.45
C GLU A 62 -17.82 -23.46 13.54
N ALA A 63 -17.88 -23.64 12.22
CA ALA A 63 -17.67 -22.57 11.26
C ALA A 63 -18.72 -21.45 11.43
N PHE A 64 -19.98 -21.81 11.63
CA PHE A 64 -21.07 -20.86 11.90
C PHE A 64 -20.91 -20.16 13.24
N ARG A 65 -20.64 -20.91 14.30
CA ARG A 65 -20.42 -20.34 15.64
C ARG A 65 -19.28 -19.32 15.62
N ARG A 66 -18.20 -19.60 14.92
CA ARG A 66 -17.07 -18.67 14.80
C ARG A 66 -17.42 -17.43 13.94
N ALA A 67 -18.25 -17.60 12.90
CA ALA A 67 -18.75 -16.51 12.10
C ALA A 67 -19.62 -15.53 12.93
N GLU A 68 -20.53 -16.05 13.75
CA GLU A 68 -21.38 -15.26 14.67
C GLU A 68 -20.54 -14.49 15.70
N GLN A 69 -19.54 -15.14 16.29
CA GLN A 69 -18.59 -14.49 17.21
C GLN A 69 -17.84 -13.34 16.53
N GLU A 70 -17.43 -13.52 15.29
CA GLU A 70 -16.72 -12.49 14.53
C GLU A 70 -17.61 -11.30 14.21
N LEU A 71 -18.86 -11.53 13.81
CA LEU A 71 -19.83 -10.43 13.61
C LEU A 71 -20.10 -9.65 14.89
N THR A 72 -20.25 -10.36 16.01
CA THR A 72 -20.39 -9.73 17.33
C THR A 72 -19.16 -8.87 17.69
N PHE A 73 -17.96 -9.36 17.37
CA PHE A 73 -16.73 -8.59 17.54
C PHE A 73 -16.73 -7.35 16.63
N CYS A 74 -17.14 -7.48 15.39
CA CYS A 74 -17.23 -6.37 14.42
C CYS A 74 -18.17 -5.27 14.91
N GLU A 75 -19.39 -5.62 15.37
CA GLU A 75 -20.36 -4.68 15.90
C GLU A 75 -19.82 -3.89 17.10
N LYS A 76 -19.23 -4.59 18.08
CA LYS A 76 -18.64 -3.98 19.27
C LYS A 76 -17.48 -3.02 18.98
N ASN A 77 -16.75 -3.22 17.86
CA ASN A 77 -15.56 -2.45 17.52
C ASN A 77 -15.80 -1.49 16.33
N HIS A 78 -17.03 -1.29 15.89
CA HIS A 78 -17.39 -0.45 14.75
C HIS A 78 -16.63 -0.85 13.47
N ILE A 79 -16.52 -2.15 13.21
CA ILE A 79 -15.90 -2.75 12.03
C ILE A 79 -17.02 -3.16 11.08
N ARG A 80 -16.93 -2.77 9.82
CA ARG A 80 -17.87 -3.22 8.78
C ARG A 80 -17.39 -4.57 8.24
N CYS A 81 -18.26 -5.56 8.21
CA CYS A 81 -18.06 -6.80 7.48
C CYS A 81 -18.67 -6.63 6.09
N LEU A 82 -17.81 -6.59 5.06
CA LEU A 82 -18.19 -6.41 3.66
C LEU A 82 -18.10 -7.75 2.94
N THR A 83 -19.19 -8.20 2.35
CA THR A 83 -19.23 -9.42 1.52
C THR A 83 -19.20 -9.08 0.03
N LEU A 84 -18.97 -10.05 -0.84
CA LEU A 84 -18.83 -9.84 -2.29
C LEU A 84 -19.98 -9.01 -2.91
N ASN A 85 -21.21 -9.14 -2.38
CA ASN A 85 -22.39 -8.48 -2.92
C ASN A 85 -22.68 -7.11 -2.30
N ASP A 86 -21.85 -6.65 -1.33
CA ASP A 86 -22.01 -5.32 -0.74
C ASP A 86 -21.48 -4.24 -1.71
N GLU A 87 -22.19 -3.12 -1.81
CA GLU A 87 -21.76 -1.96 -2.61
C GLU A 87 -20.41 -1.39 -2.13
N GLY A 88 -20.15 -1.45 -0.84
CA GLY A 88 -18.88 -1.01 -0.24
C GLY A 88 -17.72 -1.98 -0.43
N TYR A 89 -17.94 -3.18 -1.00
CA TYR A 89 -16.85 -4.09 -1.32
C TYR A 89 -16.03 -3.56 -2.50
N PRO A 90 -14.66 -3.61 -2.48
CA PRO A 90 -13.86 -3.11 -3.59
C PRO A 90 -14.21 -3.81 -4.90
N GLY A 91 -14.81 -3.07 -5.85
CA GLY A 91 -15.26 -3.62 -7.15
C GLY A 91 -14.12 -4.25 -7.93
N ARG A 92 -12.94 -3.59 -7.92
CA ARG A 92 -11.73 -4.11 -8.58
C ARG A 92 -11.30 -5.48 -8.02
N LEU A 93 -11.37 -5.65 -6.70
CA LEU A 93 -11.04 -6.92 -6.06
C LEU A 93 -12.08 -8.02 -6.35
N ARG A 94 -13.36 -7.63 -6.50
CA ARG A 94 -14.44 -8.58 -6.85
C ARG A 94 -14.22 -9.25 -8.21
N GLU A 95 -13.51 -8.60 -9.11
CA GLU A 95 -13.17 -9.13 -10.44
C GLU A 95 -12.06 -10.20 -10.40
N CYS A 96 -11.35 -10.33 -9.27
CA CYS A 96 -10.29 -11.32 -9.13
C CYS A 96 -10.86 -12.71 -8.77
N ASP A 97 -10.33 -13.77 -9.40
CA ASP A 97 -10.80 -15.17 -9.24
C ASP A 97 -10.62 -15.72 -7.80
N ASP A 98 -9.81 -15.07 -6.99
CA ASP A 98 -9.52 -15.42 -5.61
C ASP A 98 -9.99 -14.36 -4.63
N ALA A 99 -10.95 -13.52 -5.03
CA ALA A 99 -11.52 -12.48 -4.17
C ALA A 99 -11.98 -13.05 -2.82
N PRO A 100 -11.64 -12.42 -1.68
CA PRO A 100 -12.13 -12.86 -0.37
C PRO A 100 -13.65 -12.74 -0.29
N LEU A 101 -14.34 -13.77 0.23
CA LEU A 101 -15.79 -13.73 0.39
C LEU A 101 -16.26 -12.66 1.37
N ALA A 102 -15.40 -12.29 2.32
CA ALA A 102 -15.66 -11.25 3.30
C ALA A 102 -14.40 -10.46 3.62
N LEU A 103 -14.57 -9.17 3.85
CA LEU A 103 -13.53 -8.23 4.28
C LEU A 103 -14.01 -7.52 5.55
N PHE A 104 -13.10 -7.30 6.47
CA PHE A 104 -13.32 -6.51 7.66
C PHE A 104 -12.69 -5.13 7.45
N TYR A 105 -13.50 -4.09 7.51
CA TYR A 105 -13.07 -2.73 7.25
C TYR A 105 -13.40 -1.79 8.40
N ARG A 106 -12.43 -1.00 8.83
CA ARG A 106 -12.61 0.08 9.78
C ARG A 106 -11.96 1.35 9.24
N GLY A 107 -12.76 2.38 8.99
CA GLY A 107 -12.31 3.66 8.44
C GLY A 107 -13.43 4.41 7.73
N ASN A 108 -13.05 5.48 7.03
CA ASN A 108 -13.97 6.40 6.36
C ASN A 108 -13.67 6.61 4.86
N ALA A 109 -12.73 5.86 4.28
CA ALA A 109 -12.48 5.96 2.85
C ALA A 109 -13.52 5.18 2.04
N ASP A 110 -13.81 5.69 0.84
CA ASP A 110 -14.49 4.93 -0.19
C ASP A 110 -13.48 3.96 -0.83
N LEU A 111 -13.75 2.65 -0.73
CA LEU A 111 -12.91 1.60 -1.31
C LEU A 111 -13.07 1.49 -2.83
N ASN A 112 -14.08 2.17 -3.39
CA ASN A 112 -14.39 2.27 -4.82
C ASN A 112 -14.05 3.65 -5.40
N ALA A 113 -13.07 4.36 -4.80
CA ALA A 113 -12.58 5.61 -5.34
C ALA A 113 -12.23 5.50 -6.82
N LEU A 114 -12.38 6.61 -7.58
CA LEU A 114 -12.15 6.65 -9.02
C LEU A 114 -10.75 6.18 -9.40
N HIS A 115 -9.74 6.58 -8.63
CA HIS A 115 -8.35 6.19 -8.81
C HIS A 115 -7.82 5.52 -7.55
N VAL A 116 -7.27 4.33 -7.69
CA VAL A 116 -6.69 3.55 -6.58
C VAL A 116 -5.34 3.03 -7.00
N ILE A 117 -4.28 3.41 -6.29
CA ILE A 117 -2.95 2.84 -6.50
C ILE A 117 -2.47 2.16 -5.24
N ASN A 118 -1.70 1.11 -5.40
CA ASN A 118 -0.93 0.58 -4.29
C ASN A 118 0.56 0.92 -4.45
N MET A 119 1.19 1.19 -3.32
CA MET A 119 2.63 1.45 -3.23
C MET A 119 3.26 0.35 -2.38
N VAL A 120 4.25 -0.32 -2.96
CA VAL A 120 4.93 -1.46 -2.32
C VAL A 120 6.44 -1.37 -2.49
N GLY A 121 7.16 -2.09 -1.61
CA GLY A 121 8.61 -2.13 -1.72
C GLY A 121 9.29 -2.95 -0.63
N THR A 122 10.60 -2.75 -0.53
CA THR A 122 11.42 -3.39 0.50
C THR A 122 11.02 -2.97 1.91
N ARG A 123 11.20 -3.88 2.87
CA ARG A 123 11.06 -3.56 4.30
C ARG A 123 12.23 -2.74 4.86
N HIS A 124 13.30 -2.60 4.10
CA HIS A 124 14.50 -1.84 4.42
C HIS A 124 14.63 -0.65 3.46
N ALA A 125 13.63 0.26 3.50
CA ALA A 125 13.62 1.45 2.66
C ALA A 125 14.88 2.28 2.86
N THR A 126 15.55 2.58 1.77
CA THR A 126 16.71 3.48 1.77
C THR A 126 16.25 4.95 1.83
N PRO A 127 17.13 5.92 2.13
CA PRO A 127 16.78 7.34 1.99
C PRO A 127 16.22 7.69 0.60
N TYR A 128 16.74 7.06 -0.46
CA TYR A 128 16.23 7.23 -1.83
C TYR A 128 14.77 6.81 -1.96
N GLY A 129 14.41 5.61 -1.48
CA GLY A 129 13.03 5.14 -1.54
C GLY A 129 12.06 5.97 -0.69
N GLN A 130 12.52 6.46 0.48
CA GLN A 130 11.75 7.36 1.34
C GLN A 130 11.49 8.71 0.64
N ASP A 131 12.50 9.27 -0.01
CA ASP A 131 12.40 10.51 -0.76
C ASP A 131 11.45 10.36 -1.97
N ILE A 132 11.51 9.22 -2.68
CA ILE A 132 10.56 8.92 -3.76
C ILE A 132 9.13 8.89 -3.22
N CYS A 133 8.85 8.17 -2.13
CA CYS A 133 7.50 8.14 -1.54
C CYS A 133 6.99 9.55 -1.25
N THR A 134 7.83 10.40 -0.66
CA THR A 134 7.46 11.76 -0.27
C THR A 134 7.18 12.63 -1.49
N ARG A 135 8.11 12.69 -2.47
CA ARG A 135 7.94 13.48 -3.70
C ARG A 135 6.78 13.01 -4.54
N PHE A 136 6.74 11.70 -4.82
CA PHE A 136 5.72 11.11 -5.68
C PHE A 136 4.32 11.43 -5.18
N LEU A 137 4.06 11.27 -3.87
CA LEU A 137 2.74 11.57 -3.32
C LEU A 137 2.47 13.06 -3.20
N ALA A 138 3.48 13.90 -2.97
CA ALA A 138 3.32 15.35 -3.02
C ALA A 138 2.92 15.82 -4.43
N ASP A 139 3.59 15.34 -5.47
CA ASP A 139 3.27 15.66 -6.85
C ASP A 139 1.90 15.10 -7.28
N LEU A 140 1.62 13.83 -6.90
CA LEU A 140 0.33 13.20 -7.20
C LEU A 140 -0.85 13.94 -6.54
N SER A 141 -0.65 14.54 -5.36
CA SER A 141 -1.69 15.31 -4.67
C SER A 141 -2.15 16.55 -5.46
N VAL A 142 -1.26 17.09 -6.28
CA VAL A 142 -1.58 18.21 -7.17
C VAL A 142 -2.27 17.73 -8.45
N LEU A 143 -1.82 16.59 -9.00
CA LEU A 143 -2.31 16.06 -10.27
C LEU A 143 -3.66 15.34 -10.12
N CYS A 144 -3.76 14.45 -9.12
CA CYS A 144 -4.93 13.59 -8.87
C CYS A 144 -5.23 13.51 -7.37
N PRO A 145 -5.76 14.57 -6.73
CA PRO A 145 -5.91 14.68 -5.25
C PRO A 145 -6.85 13.65 -4.64
N ASN A 146 -7.76 13.07 -5.42
CA ASN A 146 -8.76 12.10 -4.93
C ASN A 146 -8.33 10.64 -5.10
N THR A 147 -7.04 10.40 -5.33
CA THR A 147 -6.50 9.03 -5.44
C THR A 147 -6.48 8.35 -4.06
N LEU A 148 -6.96 7.12 -4.00
CA LEU A 148 -6.84 6.26 -2.82
C LEU A 148 -5.49 5.55 -2.84
N ILE A 149 -4.72 5.68 -1.76
CA ILE A 149 -3.42 5.03 -1.62
C ILE A 149 -3.56 3.77 -0.78
N VAL A 150 -3.15 2.64 -1.32
CA VAL A 150 -3.22 1.32 -0.67
C VAL A 150 -1.82 0.80 -0.40
N SER A 151 -1.60 0.21 0.76
CA SER A 151 -0.36 -0.51 1.07
C SER A 151 -0.57 -1.49 2.23
N GLY A 152 0.48 -2.18 2.65
CA GLY A 152 0.38 -3.27 3.61
C GLY A 152 0.68 -2.92 5.07
N LEU A 153 0.95 -1.65 5.40
CA LEU A 153 1.36 -1.20 6.73
C LEU A 153 2.61 -1.92 7.28
N ALA A 154 3.41 -2.54 6.41
CA ALA A 154 4.66 -3.21 6.78
C ALA A 154 5.78 -2.19 7.01
N TYR A 155 6.95 -2.66 7.51
CA TYR A 155 8.16 -1.85 7.56
C TYR A 155 8.58 -1.37 6.16
N GLY A 156 9.41 -0.34 6.10
CA GLY A 156 10.02 0.18 4.88
C GLY A 156 9.04 0.98 4.02
N ILE A 157 8.94 0.66 2.75
CA ILE A 157 8.17 1.47 1.78
C ILE A 157 6.71 1.61 2.19
N ASP A 158 6.05 0.56 2.67
CA ASP A 158 4.63 0.60 3.04
C ASP A 158 4.33 1.71 4.05
N ILE A 159 5.08 1.77 5.16
CA ILE A 159 4.85 2.78 6.19
C ILE A 159 5.20 4.20 5.71
N HIS A 160 6.24 4.34 4.85
CA HIS A 160 6.59 5.64 4.28
C HIS A 160 5.51 6.12 3.32
N ALA A 161 4.95 5.23 2.49
CA ALA A 161 3.82 5.54 1.61
C ALA A 161 2.60 6.02 2.41
N HIS A 162 2.21 5.32 3.49
CA HIS A 162 1.10 5.76 4.34
C HIS A 162 1.34 7.11 5.00
N ARG A 163 2.53 7.35 5.54
CA ARG A 163 2.87 8.64 6.16
C ARG A 163 2.86 9.78 5.16
N ALA A 164 3.46 9.59 3.99
CA ALA A 164 3.44 10.57 2.92
C ALA A 164 2.02 10.82 2.39
N ALA A 165 1.18 9.78 2.28
CA ALA A 165 -0.23 9.91 1.91
C ALA A 165 -1.00 10.77 2.93
N LEU A 166 -0.84 10.50 4.24
CA LEU A 166 -1.47 11.28 5.31
C LEU A 166 -1.02 12.75 5.28
N GLN A 167 0.27 13.00 5.08
CA GLN A 167 0.84 14.36 4.99
C GLN A 167 0.29 15.17 3.80
N ASN A 168 0.00 14.49 2.69
CA ASN A 168 -0.54 15.10 1.47
C ASN A 168 -2.08 14.96 1.37
N HIS A 169 -2.76 14.71 2.47
CA HIS A 169 -4.23 14.64 2.59
C HIS A 169 -4.90 13.56 1.74
N PHE A 170 -4.17 12.58 1.25
CA PHE A 170 -4.77 11.40 0.62
C PHE A 170 -5.45 10.50 1.65
N LYS A 171 -6.58 9.92 1.27
CA LYS A 171 -7.10 8.75 1.98
C LYS A 171 -6.19 7.57 1.73
N THR A 172 -5.90 6.79 2.79
CA THR A 172 -4.99 5.65 2.67
C THR A 172 -5.50 4.43 3.42
N ILE A 173 -5.40 3.26 2.77
CA ILE A 173 -5.87 1.97 3.29
C ILE A 173 -4.70 1.07 3.61
N GLY A 174 -4.58 0.69 4.87
CA GLY A 174 -3.68 -0.36 5.31
C GLY A 174 -4.35 -1.72 5.22
N VAL A 175 -3.92 -2.57 4.29
CA VAL A 175 -4.38 -3.95 4.24
C VAL A 175 -3.53 -4.78 5.19
N LEU A 176 -4.14 -5.49 6.13
CA LEU A 176 -3.44 -6.20 7.20
C LEU A 176 -3.37 -7.71 6.95
N ALA A 177 -2.32 -8.34 7.48
CA ALA A 177 -2.11 -9.80 7.42
C ALA A 177 -2.55 -10.52 8.71
N HIS A 178 -3.45 -9.90 9.48
CA HIS A 178 -3.97 -10.36 10.77
C HIS A 178 -5.33 -9.71 11.04
N GLY A 179 -6.02 -10.12 12.10
CA GLY A 179 -7.31 -9.54 12.50
C GLY A 179 -7.20 -8.09 12.99
N LEU A 180 -8.32 -7.35 12.95
CA LEU A 180 -8.40 -5.95 13.41
C LEU A 180 -8.39 -5.79 14.95
N ASP A 181 -8.20 -6.86 15.70
CA ASP A 181 -8.03 -6.87 17.15
C ASP A 181 -6.65 -6.36 17.61
N ARG A 182 -5.70 -6.23 16.71
CA ARG A 182 -4.33 -5.79 16.97
C ARG A 182 -3.74 -4.99 15.81
N ILE A 183 -2.60 -4.35 16.06
CA ILE A 183 -1.78 -3.69 15.02
C ILE A 183 -0.39 -4.32 15.05
N TYR A 184 0.07 -4.73 13.88
CA TYR A 184 1.43 -5.22 13.66
C TYR A 184 2.01 -4.57 12.39
N PRO A 185 3.24 -4.04 12.45
CA PRO A 185 4.10 -3.89 13.64
C PRO A 185 3.52 -2.90 14.68
N ALA A 186 3.83 -3.11 15.97
CA ALA A 186 3.31 -2.26 17.05
C ALA A 186 3.77 -0.79 16.93
N GLU A 187 4.95 -0.57 16.37
CA GLU A 187 5.54 0.75 16.12
C GLU A 187 4.72 1.58 15.11
N HIS A 188 3.93 0.93 14.28
CA HIS A 188 3.07 1.61 13.29
C HIS A 188 1.70 2.02 13.86
N ARG A 189 1.43 1.74 15.16
CA ARG A 189 0.15 2.03 15.81
C ARG A 189 -0.29 3.50 15.66
N LYS A 190 0.64 4.45 15.83
CA LYS A 190 0.32 5.88 15.68
C LYS A 190 -0.17 6.20 14.28
N THR A 191 0.52 5.70 13.25
CA THR A 191 0.12 5.88 11.85
C THR A 191 -1.23 5.19 11.58
N ALA A 192 -1.43 3.97 12.08
CA ALA A 192 -2.70 3.24 11.92
C ALA A 192 -3.89 4.00 12.53
N ILE A 193 -3.72 4.67 13.67
CA ILE A 193 -4.77 5.51 14.28
C ILE A 193 -5.09 6.70 13.37
N SER A 194 -4.08 7.44 12.87
CA SER A 194 -4.30 8.55 11.92
C SER A 194 -4.99 8.08 10.63
N MET A 195 -4.70 6.86 10.17
CA MET A 195 -5.37 6.28 9.00
C MET A 195 -6.86 6.00 9.24
N LEU A 196 -7.30 5.71 10.46
CA LEU A 196 -8.74 5.55 10.75
C LEU A 196 -9.52 6.86 10.57
N GLU A 197 -8.86 8.00 10.74
CA GLU A 197 -9.45 9.33 10.56
C GLU A 197 -9.38 9.79 9.10
N GLN A 198 -8.35 9.32 8.35
CA GLN A 198 -8.07 9.74 6.97
C GLN A 198 -7.87 8.54 6.04
N GLY A 199 -8.79 7.57 6.08
CA GLY A 199 -8.65 6.35 5.29
C GLY A 199 -9.23 5.14 5.99
N GLY A 200 -8.39 4.15 6.33
CA GLY A 200 -8.84 2.98 7.08
C GLY A 200 -7.88 1.80 7.10
N LEU A 201 -8.34 0.76 7.77
CA LEU A 201 -7.68 -0.54 7.86
C LEU A 201 -8.60 -1.62 7.31
N LEU A 202 -8.06 -2.51 6.51
CA LEU A 202 -8.78 -3.58 5.81
C LEU A 202 -8.10 -4.92 6.04
N THR A 203 -8.85 -5.98 6.22
CA THR A 203 -8.31 -7.35 6.27
C THR A 203 -9.34 -8.40 5.89
N GLU A 204 -8.91 -9.56 5.41
CA GLU A 204 -9.75 -10.76 5.28
C GLU A 204 -9.67 -11.68 6.52
N PHE A 205 -8.74 -11.41 7.42
CA PHE A 205 -8.48 -12.28 8.56
C PHE A 205 -9.38 -11.93 9.75
N THR A 206 -9.98 -12.95 10.35
CA THR A 206 -10.80 -12.81 11.56
C THR A 206 -9.97 -12.40 12.77
N SER A 207 -10.64 -11.84 13.78
CA SER A 207 -10.03 -11.53 15.09
C SER A 207 -9.31 -12.74 15.68
N GLY A 208 -8.21 -12.51 16.40
CA GLY A 208 -7.36 -13.57 16.94
C GLY A 208 -6.37 -14.18 15.94
N THR A 209 -6.43 -13.81 14.63
CA THR A 209 -5.44 -14.28 13.66
C THR A 209 -4.10 -13.58 13.87
N ASN A 210 -3.02 -14.36 13.98
CA ASN A 210 -1.66 -13.84 14.17
C ASN A 210 -1.04 -13.36 12.84
N PRO A 211 -0.07 -12.43 12.88
CA PRO A 211 0.65 -11.93 11.71
C PRO A 211 1.74 -12.92 11.26
N ASP A 212 1.34 -14.09 10.78
CA ASP A 212 2.23 -15.14 10.32
C ASP A 212 2.76 -14.87 8.91
N ARG A 213 3.96 -15.39 8.58
CA ARG A 213 4.62 -15.18 7.29
C ARG A 213 3.72 -15.52 6.09
N GLN A 214 2.96 -16.59 6.18
CA GLN A 214 2.05 -17.00 5.11
C GLN A 214 0.91 -15.99 4.88
N ASN A 215 0.42 -15.36 5.95
CA ASN A 215 -0.65 -14.38 5.87
C ASN A 215 -0.19 -13.10 5.17
N PHE A 216 1.08 -12.69 5.31
CA PHE A 216 1.63 -11.56 4.56
C PHE A 216 1.62 -11.81 3.05
N VAL A 217 1.95 -13.04 2.63
CA VAL A 217 1.91 -13.42 1.21
C VAL A 217 0.48 -13.45 0.70
N LYS A 218 -0.44 -14.09 1.45
CA LYS A 218 -1.87 -14.15 1.10
C LYS A 218 -2.50 -12.76 0.98
N ARG A 219 -2.19 -11.85 1.90
CA ARG A 219 -2.72 -10.49 1.93
C ARG A 219 -2.36 -9.69 0.67
N ASN A 220 -1.18 -9.91 0.08
CA ASN A 220 -0.70 -9.13 -1.05
C ASN A 220 -1.64 -9.16 -2.25
N ARG A 221 -2.41 -10.25 -2.43
CA ARG A 221 -3.43 -10.33 -3.48
C ARG A 221 -4.54 -9.29 -3.31
N ILE A 222 -4.89 -8.94 -2.07
CA ILE A 222 -5.89 -7.90 -1.79
C ILE A 222 -5.31 -6.53 -2.14
N VAL A 223 -4.03 -6.28 -1.80
CA VAL A 223 -3.33 -5.03 -2.14
C VAL A 223 -3.29 -4.83 -3.66
N ALA A 224 -2.89 -5.86 -4.40
CA ALA A 224 -2.84 -5.81 -5.86
C ALA A 224 -4.25 -5.72 -6.49
N GLY A 225 -5.17 -6.61 -6.06
CA GLY A 225 -6.48 -6.77 -6.69
C GLY A 225 -7.43 -5.58 -6.50
N MET A 226 -7.30 -4.81 -5.40
CA MET A 226 -8.16 -3.65 -5.16
C MET A 226 -7.66 -2.35 -5.81
N SER A 227 -6.53 -2.38 -6.52
CA SER A 227 -5.90 -1.20 -7.11
C SER A 227 -5.96 -1.22 -8.64
N ASP A 228 -5.95 -0.03 -9.26
CA ASP A 228 -5.80 0.13 -10.71
C ASP A 228 -4.36 -0.17 -11.11
N ALA A 229 -3.40 0.24 -10.28
CA ALA A 229 -1.98 0.09 -10.56
C ALA A 229 -1.17 -0.21 -9.30
N THR A 230 -0.08 -0.96 -9.49
CA THR A 230 0.96 -1.24 -8.49
C THR A 230 2.20 -0.41 -8.78
N VAL A 231 2.67 0.36 -7.80
CA VAL A 231 3.90 1.16 -7.88
C VAL A 231 4.95 0.54 -6.98
N VAL A 232 6.01 0.00 -7.58
CA VAL A 232 7.15 -0.59 -6.85
C VAL A 232 8.25 0.46 -6.71
N ILE A 233 8.52 0.86 -5.47
CA ILE A 233 9.49 1.94 -5.17
C ILE A 233 10.92 1.41 -5.07
N GLU A 234 11.13 0.37 -4.29
CA GLU A 234 12.40 -0.32 -4.11
C GLU A 234 12.15 -1.81 -3.86
N SER A 235 12.98 -2.67 -4.44
CA SER A 235 12.96 -4.10 -4.16
C SER A 235 14.30 -4.75 -4.39
N ALA A 236 14.70 -5.65 -3.48
CA ALA A 236 15.79 -6.58 -3.74
C ALA A 236 15.39 -7.58 -4.84
N ALA A 237 16.39 -8.33 -5.36
CA ALA A 237 16.17 -9.34 -6.40
C ALA A 237 15.13 -10.42 -6.04
N LYS A 238 14.90 -10.64 -4.74
CA LYS A 238 13.87 -11.52 -4.18
C LYS A 238 13.17 -10.78 -3.04
N GLY A 239 12.02 -10.17 -3.31
CA GLY A 239 11.28 -9.37 -2.33
C GLY A 239 9.78 -9.60 -2.41
N GLY A 240 9.07 -9.34 -1.30
CA GLY A 240 7.61 -9.44 -1.24
C GLY A 240 6.88 -8.51 -2.21
N ALA A 241 7.49 -7.37 -2.55
CA ALA A 241 6.95 -6.43 -3.53
C ALA A 241 6.87 -7.03 -4.93
N LEU A 242 7.83 -7.90 -5.31
CA LEU A 242 7.80 -8.61 -6.60
C LEU A 242 6.62 -9.58 -6.68
N ILE A 243 6.25 -10.23 -5.57
CA ILE A 243 5.05 -11.09 -5.51
C ILE A 243 3.79 -10.23 -5.74
N THR A 244 3.73 -9.01 -5.18
CA THR A 244 2.61 -8.11 -5.41
C THR A 244 2.54 -7.65 -6.87
N ALA A 245 3.69 -7.39 -7.52
CA ALA A 245 3.76 -7.06 -8.93
C ALA A 245 3.30 -8.22 -9.83
N GLU A 246 3.74 -9.46 -9.55
CA GLU A 246 3.30 -10.67 -10.25
C GLU A 246 1.77 -10.90 -10.10
N LEU A 247 1.22 -10.64 -8.90
CA LEU A 247 -0.22 -10.71 -8.66
C LEU A 247 -0.97 -9.63 -9.44
N ALA A 248 -0.46 -8.39 -9.49
CA ALA A 248 -1.06 -7.31 -10.28
C ALA A 248 -1.12 -7.70 -11.77
N GLU A 249 -0.03 -8.23 -12.31
CA GLU A 249 0.03 -8.74 -13.69
C GLU A 249 -1.02 -9.84 -13.93
N SER A 250 -1.16 -10.80 -12.99
CA SER A 250 -2.15 -11.88 -13.10
C SER A 250 -3.61 -11.39 -13.05
N TYR A 251 -3.87 -10.25 -12.43
CA TYR A 251 -5.17 -9.59 -12.41
C TYR A 251 -5.34 -8.54 -13.52
N HIS A 252 -4.42 -8.49 -14.48
CA HIS A 252 -4.42 -7.50 -15.57
C HIS A 252 -4.44 -6.06 -15.06
N ARG A 253 -3.71 -5.78 -13.98
CA ARG A 253 -3.51 -4.43 -13.42
C ARG A 253 -2.14 -3.91 -13.84
N ASP A 254 -2.07 -2.61 -14.09
CA ASP A 254 -0.81 -1.97 -14.48
C ASP A 254 0.24 -2.05 -13.37
N CYS A 255 1.49 -2.21 -13.75
CA CYS A 255 2.61 -2.22 -12.83
C CYS A 255 3.64 -1.17 -13.26
N PHE A 256 4.09 -0.38 -12.31
CA PHE A 256 5.10 0.66 -12.46
C PHE A 256 6.24 0.44 -11.50
N ALA A 257 7.45 0.80 -11.91
CA ALA A 257 8.61 0.69 -11.05
C ALA A 257 9.54 1.90 -11.20
N PHE A 258 10.04 2.38 -10.07
CA PHE A 258 11.10 3.38 -10.05
C PHE A 258 12.43 2.72 -10.33
N PRO A 259 13.23 3.24 -11.28
CA PRO A 259 14.55 2.73 -11.53
C PRO A 259 15.53 3.14 -10.42
N GLY A 260 16.58 2.39 -10.23
CA GLY A 260 17.66 2.75 -9.35
C GLY A 260 19.00 2.31 -9.91
N ARG A 261 20.09 2.48 -9.14
CA ARG A 261 21.43 2.12 -9.59
C ARG A 261 21.55 0.62 -9.80
N CYS A 262 22.29 0.21 -10.84
CA CYS A 262 22.42 -1.19 -11.23
C CYS A 262 23.00 -2.08 -10.13
N ASN A 263 23.85 -1.53 -9.26
CA ASN A 263 24.55 -2.28 -8.21
C ASN A 263 23.92 -2.12 -6.82
N ASP A 264 22.84 -1.33 -6.68
CA ASP A 264 22.17 -1.16 -5.39
C ASP A 264 21.24 -2.33 -5.12
N GLU A 265 21.40 -2.99 -3.98
CA GLU A 265 20.69 -4.19 -3.59
C GLU A 265 19.15 -4.03 -3.73
N TYR A 266 18.59 -2.91 -3.29
CA TYR A 266 17.14 -2.65 -3.31
C TYR A 266 16.65 -2.01 -4.61
N SER A 267 17.52 -1.79 -5.59
CA SER A 267 17.15 -1.36 -6.94
C SER A 267 17.06 -2.52 -7.93
N ILE A 268 17.72 -3.65 -7.65
CA ILE A 268 17.82 -4.79 -8.57
C ILE A 268 16.44 -5.35 -8.92
N GLY A 269 15.52 -5.44 -7.96
CA GLY A 269 14.18 -5.96 -8.19
C GLY A 269 13.37 -5.08 -9.15
N CYS A 270 13.35 -3.76 -8.93
CA CYS A 270 12.69 -2.79 -9.80
C CYS A 270 13.29 -2.79 -11.21
N ASN A 271 14.62 -2.74 -11.31
CA ASN A 271 15.33 -2.78 -12.60
C ASN A 271 15.06 -4.10 -13.37
N ASN A 272 14.88 -5.21 -12.65
CA ASN A 272 14.50 -6.49 -13.26
C ASN A 272 13.07 -6.51 -13.79
N LEU A 273 12.10 -5.94 -13.05
CA LEU A 273 10.73 -5.80 -13.52
C LEU A 273 10.67 -4.97 -14.82
N ILE A 274 11.37 -3.82 -14.85
CA ILE A 274 11.47 -2.94 -16.01
C ILE A 274 12.12 -3.69 -17.19
N ARG A 275 13.28 -4.33 -16.97
CA ARG A 275 14.00 -5.06 -18.01
C ARG A 275 13.21 -6.20 -18.63
N LYS A 276 12.31 -6.84 -17.85
CA LYS A 276 11.45 -7.93 -18.31
C LYS A 276 10.13 -7.44 -18.91
N ASN A 277 9.91 -6.13 -19.00
CA ASN A 277 8.64 -5.51 -19.38
C ASN A 277 7.44 -5.94 -18.49
N GLN A 278 7.70 -6.27 -17.24
CA GLN A 278 6.68 -6.57 -16.22
C GLN A 278 6.24 -5.31 -15.45
N ALA A 279 6.98 -4.22 -15.58
CA ALA A 279 6.61 -2.91 -15.07
C ALA A 279 7.08 -1.80 -16.01
N VAL A 280 6.25 -0.77 -16.15
CA VAL A 280 6.62 0.45 -16.86
C VAL A 280 7.53 1.29 -15.97
N LEU A 281 8.64 1.78 -16.54
CA LEU A 281 9.53 2.70 -15.84
C LEU A 281 8.82 4.05 -15.64
N ILE A 282 8.80 4.52 -14.42
CA ILE A 282 8.36 5.88 -14.06
C ILE A 282 9.43 6.57 -13.21
N THR A 283 9.50 7.89 -13.31
CA THR A 283 10.39 8.73 -12.51
C THR A 283 9.63 9.79 -11.73
N SER A 284 8.34 9.98 -12.03
CA SER A 284 7.48 11.02 -11.48
C SER A 284 6.02 10.55 -11.36
N ALA A 285 5.20 11.33 -10.64
CA ALA A 285 3.75 11.14 -10.62
C ALA A 285 3.11 11.48 -11.97
N GLU A 286 3.69 12.43 -12.72
CA GLU A 286 3.23 12.81 -14.05
C GLU A 286 3.35 11.65 -15.04
N ASP A 287 4.43 10.86 -14.97
CA ASP A 287 4.62 9.65 -15.79
C ASP A 287 3.49 8.65 -15.54
N LEU A 288 3.14 8.40 -14.26
CA LEU A 288 2.04 7.50 -13.89
C LEU A 288 0.70 8.02 -14.41
N VAL A 289 0.35 9.28 -14.13
CA VAL A 289 -0.93 9.88 -14.54
C VAL A 289 -1.10 9.82 -16.06
N LYS A 290 -0.02 10.10 -16.80
CA LYS A 290 0.00 10.03 -18.27
C LYS A 290 -0.15 8.59 -18.77
N ALA A 291 0.58 7.64 -18.17
CA ALA A 291 0.51 6.23 -18.58
C ALA A 291 -0.87 5.62 -18.32
N MET A 292 -1.51 6.00 -17.19
CA MET A 292 -2.87 5.58 -16.83
C MET A 292 -3.97 6.30 -17.64
N GLY A 293 -3.64 7.32 -18.42
CA GLY A 293 -4.62 8.13 -19.13
C GLY A 293 -5.57 8.90 -18.19
N TRP A 294 -5.14 9.19 -16.95
CA TRP A 294 -5.97 9.92 -16.01
C TRP A 294 -5.99 11.40 -16.34
N GLU A 295 -7.17 12.02 -16.25
CA GLU A 295 -7.27 13.47 -16.37
C GLU A 295 -6.62 14.11 -15.14
N SER A 296 -5.53 14.83 -15.38
CA SER A 296 -4.97 15.69 -14.35
C SER A 296 -5.97 16.82 -14.08
N SER A 297 -6.20 17.13 -12.80
CA SER A 297 -6.91 18.37 -12.44
C SER A 297 -6.29 19.51 -13.23
N PRO A 298 -7.08 20.38 -13.91
CA PRO A 298 -6.51 21.50 -14.64
C PRO A 298 -5.58 22.21 -13.67
N LYS A 299 -4.31 22.37 -14.07
CA LYS A 299 -3.36 23.18 -13.33
C LYS A 299 -4.07 24.53 -13.14
N THR A 300 -4.74 24.73 -12.02
CA THR A 300 -4.83 26.09 -11.51
C THR A 300 -3.37 26.47 -11.41
N GLU A 301 -2.93 27.32 -12.32
CA GLU A 301 -1.75 28.12 -12.14
C GLU A 301 -1.96 29.00 -10.88
N LYS A 302 -2.06 28.36 -9.72
CA LYS A 302 -1.37 28.90 -8.58
C LYS A 302 0.09 28.71 -8.99
N THR A 303 0.65 29.78 -9.53
CA THR A 303 1.99 30.16 -9.20
C THR A 303 2.08 30.09 -7.67
N VAL A 304 2.19 28.88 -7.12
CA VAL A 304 3.04 28.66 -5.97
C VAL A 304 4.39 29.00 -6.59
N GLN A 305 4.70 30.29 -6.57
CA GLN A 305 6.04 30.70 -6.39
C GLN A 305 6.50 29.84 -5.22
N ARG A 306 7.07 28.66 -5.52
CA ARG A 306 7.99 28.01 -4.60
C ARG A 306 8.91 29.18 -4.31
N GLU A 307 8.77 29.74 -3.12
CA GLU A 307 9.89 30.48 -2.56
C GLU A 307 11.01 29.48 -2.64
N LEU A 308 11.78 29.61 -3.70
CA LEU A 308 12.78 28.65 -4.13
C LEU A 308 13.84 28.47 -3.07
N PHE A 309 13.77 29.24 -2.00
CA PHE A 309 14.50 29.07 -0.73
C PHE A 309 13.86 30.01 0.32
N PRO A 310 13.67 29.63 1.58
CA PRO A 310 13.54 30.60 2.67
C PRO A 310 14.73 31.55 2.56
N ASP A 311 14.55 32.82 2.92
CA ASP A 311 15.62 33.83 2.87
C ASP A 311 16.95 33.26 3.32
N LEU A 312 17.80 32.91 2.36
CA LEU A 312 19.13 32.38 2.60
C LEU A 312 20.11 33.51 2.69
N SER A 313 20.96 33.50 3.68
CA SER A 313 22.12 34.36 3.75
C SER A 313 23.08 34.05 2.61
N GLU A 314 23.95 34.98 2.25
CA GLU A 314 24.99 34.78 1.19
C GLU A 314 25.88 33.55 1.47
N GLU A 315 26.11 33.21 2.74
CA GLU A 315 26.90 32.06 3.14
C GLU A 315 26.09 30.74 2.93
N GLU A 316 24.81 30.75 3.27
CA GLU A 316 23.89 29.61 3.03
C GLU A 316 23.71 29.36 1.52
N GLU A 317 23.56 30.40 0.72
CA GLU A 317 23.47 30.26 -0.75
C GLU A 317 24.72 29.60 -1.35
N ARG A 318 25.92 29.96 -0.86
CA ARG A 318 27.17 29.32 -1.31
C ARG A 318 27.19 27.82 -1.00
N ILE A 319 26.72 27.42 0.19
CA ILE A 319 26.63 26.01 0.59
C ILE A 319 25.64 25.28 -0.31
N VAL A 320 24.42 25.82 -0.48
CA VAL A 320 23.35 25.24 -1.30
C VAL A 320 23.79 25.09 -2.75
N LYS A 321 24.40 26.12 -3.33
CA LYS A 321 24.93 26.09 -4.71
C LYS A 321 26.03 25.05 -4.89
N ARG A 322 26.85 24.81 -3.86
CA ARG A 322 27.90 23.79 -3.91
C ARG A 322 27.30 22.37 -3.79
N LEU A 323 26.34 22.18 -2.88
CA LEU A 323 25.62 20.91 -2.72
C LEU A 323 24.80 20.55 -3.96
N GLY A 324 24.18 21.52 -4.63
CA GLY A 324 23.41 21.31 -5.86
C GLY A 324 24.21 20.72 -7.03
N LYS A 325 25.54 20.86 -7.01
CA LYS A 325 26.44 20.25 -8.01
C LYS A 325 26.81 18.79 -7.70
N MET A 326 26.43 18.30 -6.52
CA MET A 326 26.81 16.97 -6.01
C MET A 326 25.60 16.23 -5.43
N PRO A 327 24.83 15.55 -6.26
CA PRO A 327 23.58 14.86 -5.83
C PRO A 327 23.78 13.83 -4.72
N GLU A 328 24.98 13.32 -4.56
CA GLU A 328 25.36 12.34 -3.52
C GLU A 328 25.56 12.98 -2.15
N GLY A 329 25.67 14.30 -2.10
CA GLY A 329 26.06 15.05 -0.92
C GLY A 329 27.58 15.24 -0.79
N LEU A 330 27.98 16.08 0.18
CA LEU A 330 29.37 16.42 0.48
C LEU A 330 29.62 16.29 1.98
N GLN A 331 30.83 15.85 2.32
CA GLN A 331 31.29 15.84 3.70
C GLN A 331 31.59 17.26 4.19
N ILE A 332 31.33 17.54 5.47
CA ILE A 332 31.50 18.86 6.06
C ILE A 332 32.89 19.46 5.78
N ASN A 333 33.97 18.66 5.86
CA ASN A 333 35.34 19.14 5.59
C ASN A 333 35.53 19.62 4.14
N THR A 334 34.88 18.95 3.19
CA THR A 334 34.89 19.36 1.78
C THR A 334 34.13 20.67 1.58
N LEU A 335 32.96 20.81 2.24
CA LEU A 335 32.20 22.07 2.23
C LEU A 335 33.00 23.24 2.79
N VAL A 336 33.72 23.02 3.91
CA VAL A 336 34.59 24.03 4.52
C VAL A 336 35.67 24.51 3.54
N ILE A 337 36.32 23.60 2.85
CA ILE A 337 37.38 23.91 1.86
C ILE A 337 36.80 24.62 0.65
N ASP A 338 35.71 24.08 0.08
CA ASP A 338 35.16 24.57 -1.18
C ASP A 338 34.47 25.95 -1.05
N THR A 339 33.90 26.23 0.12
CA THR A 339 33.18 27.51 0.36
C THR A 339 34.01 28.54 1.11
N ASN A 340 35.20 28.13 1.63
CA ASN A 340 36.08 28.94 2.46
C ASN A 340 35.38 29.51 3.73
N ILE A 341 34.46 28.71 4.31
CA ILE A 341 33.74 29.06 5.55
C ILE A 341 34.37 28.27 6.69
N PRO A 342 34.78 28.89 7.81
CA PRO A 342 35.37 28.21 8.95
C PRO A 342 34.45 27.12 9.52
N VAL A 343 34.99 26.01 10.02
CA VAL A 343 34.25 24.82 10.46
C VAL A 343 33.21 25.12 11.57
N ASN A 344 33.52 26.00 12.50
CA ASN A 344 32.59 26.43 13.56
C ASN A 344 31.36 27.17 13.00
N ARG A 345 31.56 28.00 11.99
CA ARG A 345 30.48 28.72 11.28
C ARG A 345 29.73 27.78 10.37
N MET A 346 30.42 26.88 9.66
CA MET A 346 29.84 25.87 8.78
C MET A 346 28.84 24.97 9.52
N SER A 347 29.22 24.49 10.72
CA SER A 347 28.30 23.64 11.53
C SER A 347 27.01 24.34 11.91
N ALA A 348 27.08 25.64 12.25
CA ALA A 348 25.86 26.42 12.56
C ALA A 348 24.98 26.63 11.32
N LEU A 349 25.56 26.98 10.18
CA LEU A 349 24.83 27.16 8.93
C LEU A 349 24.19 25.85 8.41
N LEU A 350 24.89 24.72 8.53
CA LEU A 350 24.33 23.42 8.16
C LEU A 350 23.16 23.02 9.06
N PHE A 351 23.22 23.31 10.36
CA PHE A 351 22.11 23.11 11.25
C PHE A 351 20.90 24.01 10.89
N GLU A 352 21.13 25.29 10.60
CA GLU A 352 20.07 26.22 10.17
C GLU A 352 19.43 25.77 8.85
N LEU A 353 20.23 25.35 7.86
CA LEU A 353 19.75 24.83 6.56
C LEU A 353 18.96 23.52 6.72
N GLU A 354 19.34 22.66 7.67
CA GLU A 354 18.60 21.43 7.98
C GLU A 354 17.26 21.76 8.65
N MET A 355 17.24 22.71 9.58
CA MET A 355 16.00 23.19 10.23
C MET A 355 15.07 23.91 9.22
N LYS A 356 15.63 24.62 8.22
CA LYS A 356 14.89 25.20 7.10
C LYS A 356 14.40 24.15 6.09
N GLY A 357 14.77 22.85 6.25
CA GLY A 357 14.39 21.76 5.34
C GLY A 357 15.08 21.80 3.97
N VAL A 358 16.17 22.56 3.84
CA VAL A 358 16.91 22.71 2.57
C VAL A 358 17.91 21.58 2.34
N ILE A 359 18.52 21.08 3.42
CA ILE A 359 19.50 19.99 3.39
C ILE A 359 19.14 18.89 4.40
N ARG A 360 19.78 17.74 4.24
CA ARG A 360 19.69 16.61 5.18
C ARG A 360 21.07 16.12 5.55
N ALA A 361 21.30 15.92 6.85
CA ALA A 361 22.47 15.22 7.35
C ALA A 361 22.36 13.70 7.11
N LEU A 362 23.42 13.10 6.61
CA LEU A 362 23.59 11.67 6.41
C LEU A 362 24.71 11.13 7.33
N ALA A 363 24.78 9.80 7.48
CA ALA A 363 25.82 9.17 8.26
C ALA A 363 27.22 9.56 7.76
N GLY A 364 28.18 9.75 8.70
CA GLY A 364 29.55 10.12 8.36
C GLY A 364 29.78 11.62 8.13
N GLY A 365 28.89 12.50 8.60
CA GLY A 365 29.04 13.95 8.44
C GLY A 365 28.90 14.43 7.01
N VAL A 366 28.13 13.71 6.21
CA VAL A 366 27.78 14.06 4.83
C VAL A 366 26.45 14.82 4.82
N TYR A 367 26.36 15.89 4.05
CA TYR A 367 25.15 16.69 3.87
C TYR A 367 24.72 16.66 2.42
N ARG A 368 23.39 16.56 2.20
CA ARG A 368 22.79 16.50 0.87
C ARG A 368 21.64 17.49 0.76
N LEU A 369 21.50 18.10 -0.42
CA LEU A 369 20.35 18.96 -0.74
C LEU A 369 19.07 18.12 -0.78
N ILE A 370 18.00 18.60 -0.17
CA ILE A 370 16.65 18.05 -0.32
C ILE A 370 16.05 18.75 -1.54
N MET A 371 16.01 18.05 -2.68
CA MET A 371 15.40 18.56 -3.92
C MET A 371 13.90 18.27 -3.97
#